data_07e9605f2ea46ea1d0746cd114d8db4f
#
_entry.id   07e9605f2ea46ea1d0746cd114d8db4f
#
_cell.length_a   1.000
_cell.length_b   1.000
_cell.length_c   1.000
_cell.angle_alpha   90.00
_cell.angle_beta   90.00
_cell.angle_gamma   90.00
#
_symmetry.space_group_name_H-M   'P 1'
#
loop_
_entity.id
_entity.type
_entity.pdbx_description
1 polymer ?
#
loop_
_entity_poly.entity_id
_entity_poly.type
_entity_poly.pdbx_seq_one_letter_code
_entity_poly.pdbx_strand_id
1 'polypeptide(L)'
;MPKLERFHPDVYSIEEVEHMLDCAKGTSMYLPLMIEICIGLRRGELLALKWKHIDFENGYLSVEENLVTVNNERITKAPKTQSGKRSIQIPATLLTLLRDTKTERKANDNDYIICQKDGSPYKSDSFTQKFRRFLEAQGLKHLRFHDLRHINATIMLSLGISPKVAQERLGHSSYQVTMDIYSHVLKKVEKEAAEKLDAALFEKPSA
;
A
#
# COMPACT_ATOMS: atom_id res chain seq x y z
N MET A 1 -23.43 -5.59 -16.16
CA MET A 1 -22.54 -4.58 -15.56
C MET A 1 -21.96 -5.17 -14.30
N PRO A 2 -20.62 -5.21 -14.10
CA PRO A 2 -20.05 -5.65 -12.85
C PRO A 2 -20.53 -4.67 -11.76
N LYS A 3 -21.06 -5.20 -10.65
CA LYS A 3 -21.39 -4.39 -9.47
C LYS A 3 -20.09 -3.72 -9.00
N LEU A 4 -20.05 -2.39 -9.00
CA LEU A 4 -19.03 -1.63 -8.30
C LEU A 4 -19.04 -2.11 -6.85
N GLU A 5 -17.98 -2.76 -6.42
CA GLU A 5 -17.80 -3.09 -5.00
C GLU A 5 -17.84 -1.78 -4.23
N ARG A 6 -18.83 -1.65 -3.34
CA ARG A 6 -18.96 -0.47 -2.51
C ARG A 6 -17.73 -0.39 -1.63
N PHE A 7 -17.03 0.74 -1.72
CA PHE A 7 -15.98 1.10 -0.78
C PHE A 7 -16.55 0.98 0.64
N HIS A 8 -15.94 0.15 1.47
CA HIS A 8 -16.28 0.03 2.88
C HIS A 8 -15.40 0.99 3.67
N PRO A 9 -15.96 2.03 4.30
CA PRO A 9 -15.19 3.04 5.06
C PRO A 9 -14.54 2.53 6.35
N ASP A 10 -14.81 1.29 6.76
CA ASP A 10 -14.27 0.67 7.99
C ASP A 10 -12.93 -0.03 7.78
N VAL A 11 -12.09 0.52 6.94
CA VAL A 11 -10.74 0.00 6.73
C VAL A 11 -9.83 0.66 7.77
N TYR A 12 -9.04 -0.10 8.46
CA TYR A 12 -8.01 0.24 9.43
C TYR A 12 -7.73 1.75 9.63
N SER A 13 -7.78 2.22 10.88
CA SER A 13 -7.29 3.54 11.28
C SER A 13 -5.77 3.61 11.18
N ILE A 14 -5.18 4.79 11.34
CA ILE A 14 -3.72 4.94 11.36
C ILE A 14 -3.12 4.12 12.49
N GLU A 15 -3.73 4.12 13.67
CA GLU A 15 -3.31 3.37 14.85
C GLU A 15 -3.40 1.84 14.61
N GLU A 16 -4.44 1.37 13.93
CA GLU A 16 -4.57 -0.04 13.53
C GLU A 16 -3.50 -0.44 12.50
N VAL A 17 -3.12 0.47 11.58
CA VAL A 17 -2.01 0.27 10.63
C VAL A 17 -0.68 0.21 11.36
N GLU A 18 -0.42 1.13 12.28
CA GLU A 18 0.80 1.12 13.11
C GLU A 18 0.91 -0.17 13.90
N HIS A 19 -0.18 -0.58 14.54
CA HIS A 19 -0.23 -1.85 15.29
C HIS A 19 0.04 -3.06 14.37
N MET A 20 -0.55 -3.10 13.17
CA MET A 20 -0.28 -4.17 12.20
C MET A 20 1.19 -4.20 11.77
N LEU A 21 1.81 -3.03 11.53
CA LEU A 21 3.23 -2.94 11.19
C LEU A 21 4.12 -3.39 12.36
N ASP A 22 3.75 -3.04 13.61
CA ASP A 22 4.47 -3.50 14.80
C ASP A 22 4.40 -5.02 14.96
N CYS A 23 3.23 -5.62 14.79
CA CYS A 23 3.05 -7.07 14.78
C CYS A 23 3.84 -7.76 13.65
N ALA A 24 4.09 -7.05 12.56
CA ALA A 24 4.83 -7.60 11.42
C ALA A 24 6.36 -7.58 11.60
N LYS A 25 6.90 -6.75 12.53
CA LYS A 25 8.35 -6.65 12.78
C LYS A 25 8.95 -8.03 13.05
N GLY A 26 10.09 -8.32 12.43
CA GLY A 26 10.76 -9.62 12.53
C GLY A 26 10.10 -10.75 11.73
N THR A 27 8.97 -10.52 11.07
CA THR A 27 8.31 -11.49 10.20
C THR A 27 8.58 -11.23 8.72
N SER A 28 8.32 -12.23 7.88
CA SER A 28 8.43 -12.08 6.42
C SER A 28 7.33 -11.21 5.80
N MET A 29 6.37 -10.69 6.61
CA MET A 29 5.32 -9.78 6.16
C MET A 29 5.70 -8.31 6.37
N TYR A 30 6.73 -7.99 7.15
CA TYR A 30 7.09 -6.60 7.46
C TYR A 30 7.43 -5.79 6.20
N LEU A 31 8.38 -6.26 5.41
CA LEU A 31 8.79 -5.55 4.18
C LEU A 31 7.64 -5.40 3.16
N PRO A 32 6.85 -6.44 2.82
CA PRO A 32 5.68 -6.29 1.97
C PRO A 32 4.68 -5.24 2.48
N LEU A 33 4.39 -5.24 3.78
CA LEU A 33 3.44 -4.30 4.38
C LEU A 33 3.98 -2.87 4.36
N MET A 34 5.27 -2.68 4.70
CA MET A 34 5.92 -1.36 4.61
C MET A 34 5.86 -0.80 3.18
N ILE A 35 6.16 -1.62 2.17
CA ILE A 35 6.06 -1.18 0.77
C ILE A 35 4.61 -0.81 0.43
N GLU A 36 3.65 -1.65 0.80
CA GLU A 36 2.26 -1.45 0.40
C GLU A 36 1.65 -0.21 1.07
N ILE A 37 1.89 -0.03 2.37
CA ILE A 37 1.39 1.14 3.13
C ILE A 37 2.06 2.44 2.67
N CYS A 38 3.33 2.42 2.32
CA CYS A 38 4.05 3.63 1.89
C CYS A 38 3.85 3.97 0.41
N ILE A 39 3.66 2.98 -0.45
CA ILE A 39 3.69 3.14 -1.92
C ILE A 39 2.32 2.86 -2.54
N GLY A 40 1.57 1.87 -2.04
CA GLY A 40 0.25 1.51 -2.53
C GLY A 40 0.27 0.81 -3.89
N LEU A 41 1.13 -0.19 -4.08
CA LEU A 41 1.24 -0.95 -5.33
C LEU A 41 0.00 -1.84 -5.55
N ARG A 42 -0.25 -2.23 -6.81
CA ARG A 42 -1.11 -3.40 -7.03
C ARG A 42 -0.38 -4.67 -6.61
N ARG A 43 -1.08 -5.68 -6.08
CA ARG A 43 -0.47 -6.95 -5.64
C ARG A 43 0.51 -7.53 -6.68
N GLY A 44 0.13 -7.54 -7.94
CA GLY A 44 0.99 -8.06 -9.00
C GLY A 44 2.22 -7.18 -9.29
N GLU A 45 2.12 -5.87 -9.08
CA GLU A 45 3.25 -4.93 -9.17
C GLU A 45 4.23 -5.18 -8.01
N LEU A 46 3.73 -5.33 -6.78
CA LEU A 46 4.53 -5.67 -5.61
C LEU A 46 5.30 -6.98 -5.79
N LEU A 47 4.62 -8.03 -6.26
CA LEU A 47 5.23 -9.36 -6.45
C LEU A 47 6.19 -9.44 -7.64
N ALA A 48 6.11 -8.48 -8.59
CA ALA A 48 7.04 -8.33 -9.71
C ALA A 48 8.26 -7.46 -9.37
N LEU A 49 8.25 -6.80 -8.20
CA LEU A 49 9.26 -5.81 -7.86
C LEU A 49 10.64 -6.46 -7.66
N LYS A 50 11.63 -5.93 -8.38
CA LYS A 50 13.04 -6.34 -8.30
C LYS A 50 13.90 -5.19 -7.81
N TRP A 51 15.09 -5.49 -7.31
CA TRP A 51 16.01 -4.47 -6.79
C TRP A 51 16.40 -3.42 -7.83
N LYS A 52 16.52 -3.77 -9.11
CA LYS A 52 16.79 -2.81 -10.20
C LYS A 52 15.71 -1.73 -10.37
N HIS A 53 14.51 -1.95 -9.82
CA HIS A 53 13.42 -0.96 -9.88
C HIS A 53 13.52 0.11 -8.78
N ILE A 54 14.54 0.01 -7.89
CA ILE A 54 14.80 0.96 -6.81
C ILE A 54 16.01 1.79 -7.17
N ASP A 55 15.80 3.08 -7.38
CA ASP A 55 16.87 4.07 -7.47
C ASP A 55 17.22 4.53 -6.05
N PHE A 56 18.27 3.95 -5.50
CA PHE A 56 18.72 4.24 -4.13
C PHE A 56 19.40 5.60 -4.00
N GLU A 57 19.86 6.19 -5.08
CA GLU A 57 20.51 7.51 -5.11
C GLU A 57 19.47 8.61 -5.02
N ASN A 58 18.45 8.57 -5.89
CA ASN A 58 17.40 9.56 -5.98
C ASN A 58 16.15 9.22 -5.16
N GLY A 59 16.06 8.02 -4.58
CA GLY A 59 14.97 7.58 -3.73
C GLY A 59 13.67 7.30 -4.49
N TYR A 60 13.73 6.73 -5.69
CA TYR A 60 12.54 6.40 -6.49
C TYR A 60 12.34 4.91 -6.66
N LEU A 61 11.08 4.51 -6.75
CA LEU A 61 10.62 3.18 -7.15
C LEU A 61 9.92 3.29 -8.50
N SER A 62 10.39 2.51 -9.49
CA SER A 62 9.78 2.42 -10.81
C SER A 62 8.88 1.20 -10.93
N VAL A 63 7.62 1.42 -11.31
CA VAL A 63 6.66 0.35 -11.61
C VAL A 63 6.73 0.04 -13.10
N GLU A 64 7.38 -1.07 -13.45
CA GLU A 64 7.61 -1.47 -14.83
C GLU A 64 7.00 -2.82 -15.19
N GLU A 65 6.76 -3.65 -14.20
CA GLU A 65 6.34 -5.03 -14.36
C GLU A 65 5.12 -5.35 -13.49
N ASN A 66 4.32 -6.30 -13.94
CA ASN A 66 3.19 -6.85 -13.19
C ASN A 66 3.20 -8.37 -13.30
N LEU A 67 3.25 -9.07 -12.19
CA LEU A 67 3.20 -10.51 -12.12
C LEU A 67 1.74 -11.01 -12.18
N VAL A 68 1.44 -11.82 -13.17
CA VAL A 68 0.15 -12.49 -13.32
C VAL A 68 0.35 -14.01 -13.33
N THR A 69 -0.63 -14.73 -12.83
CA THR A 69 -0.64 -16.19 -12.92
C THR A 69 -1.63 -16.58 -14.03
N VAL A 70 -1.14 -17.28 -15.04
CA VAL A 70 -1.93 -17.81 -16.16
C VAL A 70 -1.62 -19.30 -16.27
N ASN A 71 -2.64 -20.15 -16.30
CA ASN A 71 -2.47 -21.61 -16.37
C ASN A 71 -1.45 -22.17 -15.36
N ASN A 72 -1.50 -21.64 -14.13
CA ASN A 72 -0.58 -21.99 -13.04
C ASN A 72 0.89 -21.55 -13.24
N GLU A 73 1.21 -20.88 -14.35
CA GLU A 73 2.52 -20.29 -14.63
C GLU A 73 2.58 -18.82 -14.22
N ARG A 74 3.76 -18.38 -13.79
CA ARG A 74 4.04 -16.98 -13.42
C ARG A 74 4.55 -16.25 -14.65
N ILE A 75 3.80 -15.29 -15.12
CA ILE A 75 4.16 -14.48 -16.29
C ILE A 75 4.31 -13.03 -15.85
N THR A 76 5.48 -12.46 -16.09
CA THR A 76 5.69 -11.03 -15.91
C THR A 76 5.27 -10.31 -17.19
N LYS A 77 4.39 -9.34 -17.07
CA LYS A 77 3.90 -8.50 -18.17
C LYS A 77 4.18 -7.04 -17.87
N ALA A 78 4.46 -6.27 -18.93
CA ALA A 78 4.44 -4.81 -18.80
C ALA A 78 3.03 -4.34 -18.35
N PRO A 79 2.92 -3.22 -17.62
CA PRO A 79 1.64 -2.62 -17.29
C PRO A 79 0.79 -2.42 -18.54
N LYS A 80 -0.51 -2.74 -18.46
CA LYS A 80 -1.44 -2.67 -19.62
C LYS A 80 -1.67 -1.26 -20.15
N THR A 81 -1.37 -0.24 -19.38
CA THR A 81 -1.60 1.18 -19.73
C THR A 81 -0.36 2.00 -19.44
N GLN A 82 -0.21 3.12 -20.14
CA GLN A 82 0.87 4.07 -19.89
C GLN A 82 0.83 4.62 -18.45
N SER A 83 -0.37 4.79 -17.87
CA SER A 83 -0.55 5.16 -16.46
C SER A 83 -0.12 4.07 -15.47
N GLY A 84 0.12 2.86 -15.95
CA GLY A 84 0.69 1.76 -15.14
C GLY A 84 2.19 1.91 -14.94
N LYS A 85 2.91 2.51 -15.90
CA LYS A 85 4.33 2.87 -15.74
C LYS A 85 4.41 4.19 -15.00
N ARG A 86 5.01 4.18 -13.83
CA ARG A 86 5.16 5.36 -12.99
C ARG A 86 6.39 5.24 -12.11
N SER A 87 6.94 6.37 -11.74
CA SER A 87 8.02 6.47 -10.76
C SER A 87 7.45 7.14 -9.49
N ILE A 88 7.73 6.57 -8.34
CA ILE A 88 7.15 6.96 -7.06
C ILE A 88 8.28 7.28 -6.09
N GLN A 89 8.26 8.47 -5.50
CA GLN A 89 9.20 8.84 -4.45
C GLN A 89 8.98 7.95 -3.22
N ILE A 90 10.05 7.33 -2.74
CA ILE A 90 10.06 6.44 -1.58
C ILE A 90 10.26 7.27 -0.30
N PRO A 91 9.45 7.09 0.75
CA PRO A 91 9.74 7.70 2.06
C PRO A 91 11.09 7.21 2.62
N ALA A 92 11.80 8.11 3.30
CA ALA A 92 13.18 7.85 3.79
C ALA A 92 13.29 6.58 4.66
N THR A 93 12.33 6.35 5.54
CA THR A 93 12.27 5.14 6.38
C THR A 93 12.20 3.86 5.56
N LEU A 94 11.35 3.84 4.51
CA LEU A 94 11.24 2.67 3.63
C LEU A 94 12.50 2.51 2.77
N LEU A 95 13.09 3.61 2.29
CA LEU A 95 14.33 3.55 1.49
C LEU A 95 15.49 2.96 2.30
N THR A 96 15.62 3.34 3.58
CA THR A 96 16.60 2.75 4.50
C THR A 96 16.34 1.25 4.68
N LEU A 97 15.11 0.86 4.99
CA LEU A 97 14.74 -0.55 5.14
C LEU A 97 15.05 -1.38 3.88
N LEU A 98 14.79 -0.84 2.70
CA LEU A 98 15.11 -1.50 1.43
C LEU A 98 16.62 -1.67 1.24
N ARG A 99 17.41 -0.63 1.55
CA ARG A 99 18.88 -0.68 1.45
C ARG A 99 19.47 -1.71 2.38
N ASP A 100 19.04 -1.72 3.64
CA ASP A 100 19.50 -2.67 4.66
C ASP A 100 19.14 -4.10 4.26
N THR A 101 17.90 -4.31 3.82
CA THR A 101 17.43 -5.62 3.35
C THR A 101 18.22 -6.12 2.13
N LYS A 102 18.52 -5.25 1.15
CA LYS A 102 19.34 -5.62 -0.01
C LYS A 102 20.73 -6.06 0.39
N THR A 103 21.33 -5.29 1.31
CA THR A 103 22.68 -5.56 1.83
C THR A 103 22.73 -6.86 2.63
N GLU A 104 21.80 -7.06 3.55
CA GLU A 104 21.71 -8.27 4.38
C GLU A 104 21.52 -9.54 3.53
N ARG A 105 20.65 -9.47 2.52
CA ARG A 105 20.39 -10.59 1.61
C ARG A 105 21.49 -10.78 0.54
N LYS A 106 22.43 -9.85 0.41
CA LYS A 106 23.43 -9.80 -0.68
C LYS A 106 22.76 -9.95 -2.05
N ALA A 107 21.61 -9.27 -2.22
CA ALA A 107 20.75 -9.45 -3.37
C ALA A 107 21.29 -8.71 -4.61
N ASN A 108 21.14 -9.35 -5.78
CA ASN A 108 21.46 -8.77 -7.07
C ASN A 108 20.29 -7.93 -7.61
N ASP A 109 20.55 -7.08 -8.59
CA ASP A 109 19.57 -6.16 -9.15
C ASP A 109 18.36 -6.87 -9.78
N ASN A 110 18.54 -8.07 -10.32
CA ASN A 110 17.44 -8.84 -10.92
C ASN A 110 16.67 -9.73 -9.93
N ASP A 111 17.11 -9.80 -8.66
CA ASP A 111 16.42 -10.58 -7.64
C ASP A 111 15.12 -9.88 -7.23
N TYR A 112 14.10 -10.70 -6.91
CA TYR A 112 12.82 -10.18 -6.41
C TYR A 112 12.95 -9.67 -4.98
N ILE A 113 12.37 -8.50 -4.71
CA ILE A 113 12.33 -7.92 -3.35
C ILE A 113 11.43 -8.78 -2.46
N ILE A 114 10.27 -9.21 -2.99
CA ILE A 114 9.32 -10.08 -2.31
C ILE A 114 9.38 -11.47 -2.94
N CYS A 115 10.12 -12.35 -2.31
CA CYS A 115 10.39 -13.69 -2.83
C CYS A 115 10.21 -14.79 -1.77
N GLN A 116 10.11 -16.02 -2.24
CA GLN A 116 10.17 -17.24 -1.43
C GLN A 116 11.62 -17.52 -0.98
N LYS A 117 11.80 -18.54 -0.16
CA LYS A 117 13.14 -18.92 0.34
C LYS A 117 14.13 -19.31 -0.77
N ASP A 118 13.61 -19.79 -1.90
CA ASP A 118 14.38 -20.18 -3.09
C ASP A 118 14.65 -19.00 -4.06
N GLY A 119 14.29 -17.76 -3.67
CA GLY A 119 14.43 -16.57 -4.51
C GLY A 119 13.31 -16.39 -5.54
N SER A 120 12.43 -17.38 -5.74
CA SER A 120 11.34 -17.27 -6.71
C SER A 120 10.22 -16.32 -6.23
N PRO A 121 9.51 -15.62 -7.14
CA PRO A 121 8.40 -14.77 -6.74
C PRO A 121 7.23 -15.60 -6.21
N TYR A 122 6.40 -15.04 -5.34
CA TYR A 122 5.18 -15.69 -4.87
C TYR A 122 4.14 -15.80 -5.99
N LYS A 123 3.34 -16.89 -5.99
CA LYS A 123 2.06 -16.90 -6.68
C LYS A 123 1.10 -15.96 -5.94
N SER A 124 0.27 -15.22 -6.68
CA SER A 124 -0.66 -14.22 -6.12
C SER A 124 -1.55 -14.81 -5.02
N ASP A 125 -2.09 -16.01 -5.22
CA ASP A 125 -3.00 -16.63 -4.26
C ASP A 125 -2.26 -17.14 -3.01
N SER A 126 -1.06 -17.72 -3.20
CA SER A 126 -0.21 -18.15 -2.08
C SER A 126 0.21 -16.98 -1.20
N PHE A 127 0.49 -15.82 -1.82
CA PHE A 127 0.83 -14.60 -1.09
C PHE A 127 -0.37 -14.03 -0.32
N THR A 128 -1.54 -14.00 -0.95
CA THR A 128 -2.78 -13.58 -0.28
C THR A 128 -3.12 -14.49 0.91
N GLN A 129 -2.95 -15.81 0.74
CA GLN A 129 -3.16 -16.75 1.84
C GLN A 129 -2.14 -16.57 2.98
N LYS A 130 -0.87 -16.26 2.64
CA LYS A 130 0.17 -15.94 3.64
C LYS A 130 -0.20 -14.69 4.44
N PHE A 131 -0.69 -13.64 3.78
CA PHE A 131 -1.15 -12.43 4.45
C PHE A 131 -2.34 -12.70 5.37
N ARG A 132 -3.34 -13.46 4.90
CA ARG A 132 -4.49 -13.84 5.74
C ARG A 132 -4.05 -14.60 6.99
N ARG A 133 -3.16 -15.60 6.85
CA ARG A 133 -2.61 -16.35 7.99
C ARG A 133 -1.84 -15.46 8.96
N PHE A 134 -1.13 -14.45 8.45
CA PHE A 134 -0.46 -13.47 9.29
C PHE A 134 -1.48 -12.70 10.14
N LEU A 135 -2.55 -12.17 9.55
CA LEU A 135 -3.59 -11.46 10.30
C LEU A 135 -4.23 -12.35 11.36
N GLU A 136 -4.60 -13.58 11.00
CA GLU A 136 -5.18 -14.57 11.91
C GLU A 136 -4.24 -14.89 13.09
N ALA A 137 -2.96 -15.13 12.82
CA ALA A 137 -1.95 -15.45 13.83
C ALA A 137 -1.66 -14.29 14.79
N GLN A 138 -1.84 -13.06 14.36
CA GLN A 138 -1.65 -11.85 15.16
C GLN A 138 -2.96 -11.34 15.82
N GLY A 139 -4.08 -12.03 15.61
CA GLY A 139 -5.39 -11.60 16.13
C GLY A 139 -5.88 -10.28 15.51
N LEU A 140 -5.39 -9.93 14.33
CA LEU A 140 -5.72 -8.69 13.65
C LEU A 140 -7.05 -8.80 12.91
N LYS A 141 -7.77 -7.69 12.78
CA LYS A 141 -9.01 -7.57 12.01
C LYS A 141 -8.80 -8.05 10.56
N HIS A 142 -9.76 -8.79 10.04
CA HIS A 142 -9.70 -9.28 8.66
C HIS A 142 -9.58 -8.14 7.65
N LEU A 143 -8.63 -8.29 6.72
CA LEU A 143 -8.33 -7.33 5.66
C LEU A 143 -7.93 -8.08 4.39
N ARG A 144 -8.43 -7.68 3.23
CA ARG A 144 -7.92 -8.18 1.95
C ARG A 144 -6.60 -7.48 1.62
N PHE A 145 -5.65 -8.16 1.02
CA PHE A 145 -4.37 -7.53 0.68
C PHE A 145 -4.53 -6.28 -0.20
N HIS A 146 -5.54 -6.26 -1.08
CA HIS A 146 -5.80 -5.09 -1.93
C HIS A 146 -6.32 -3.87 -1.14
N ASP A 147 -6.92 -4.08 0.00
CA ASP A 147 -7.44 -3.00 0.84
C ASP A 147 -6.32 -2.14 1.45
N LEU A 148 -5.08 -2.69 1.58
CA LEU A 148 -3.90 -1.92 1.99
C LEU A 148 -3.62 -0.74 1.06
N ARG A 149 -3.86 -0.91 -0.23
CA ARG A 149 -3.74 0.18 -1.21
C ARG A 149 -4.85 1.22 -1.03
N HIS A 150 -6.05 0.82 -0.64
CA HIS A 150 -7.12 1.76 -0.27
C HIS A 150 -6.77 2.52 1.01
N ILE A 151 -6.15 1.84 1.99
CA ILE A 151 -5.64 2.48 3.20
C ILE A 151 -4.59 3.54 2.84
N ASN A 152 -3.60 3.22 2.00
CA ASN A 152 -2.62 4.19 1.53
C ASN A 152 -3.28 5.41 0.89
N ALA A 153 -4.28 5.21 0.00
CA ALA A 153 -5.05 6.29 -0.61
C ALA A 153 -5.74 7.16 0.45
N THR A 154 -6.43 6.53 1.41
CA THR A 154 -7.15 7.21 2.48
C THR A 154 -6.20 8.03 3.36
N ILE A 155 -5.05 7.46 3.76
CA ILE A 155 -4.03 8.17 4.54
C ILE A 155 -3.52 9.39 3.76
N MET A 156 -3.15 9.24 2.50
CA MET A 156 -2.68 10.38 1.70
C MET A 156 -3.72 11.51 1.65
N LEU A 157 -4.98 11.18 1.41
CA LEU A 157 -6.05 12.16 1.31
C LEU A 157 -6.37 12.81 2.66
N SER A 158 -6.31 12.07 3.77
CA SER A 158 -6.49 12.62 5.12
C SER A 158 -5.35 13.54 5.54
N LEU A 159 -4.14 13.34 5.00
CA LEU A 159 -2.99 14.23 5.16
C LEU A 159 -3.04 15.47 4.24
N GLY A 160 -4.14 15.68 3.50
CA GLY A 160 -4.32 16.83 2.62
C GLY A 160 -3.60 16.71 1.27
N ILE A 161 -3.06 15.53 0.92
CA ILE A 161 -2.48 15.31 -0.41
C ILE A 161 -3.61 15.36 -1.45
N SER A 162 -3.40 16.15 -2.51
CA SER A 162 -4.44 16.34 -3.52
C SER A 162 -4.85 15.01 -4.19
N PRO A 163 -6.15 14.83 -4.53
CA PRO A 163 -6.62 13.61 -5.22
C PRO A 163 -5.87 13.33 -6.53
N LYS A 164 -5.40 14.36 -7.21
CA LYS A 164 -4.61 14.22 -8.44
C LYS A 164 -3.26 13.55 -8.18
N VAL A 165 -2.53 13.99 -7.15
CA VAL A 165 -1.25 13.41 -6.76
C VAL A 165 -1.45 11.97 -6.27
N ALA A 166 -2.48 11.71 -5.47
CA ALA A 166 -2.82 10.37 -5.01
C ALA A 166 -3.15 9.43 -6.19
N GLN A 167 -3.92 9.91 -7.18
CA GLN A 167 -4.24 9.16 -8.41
C GLN A 167 -2.98 8.78 -9.20
N GLU A 168 -2.10 9.74 -9.44
CA GLU A 168 -0.87 9.52 -10.20
C GLU A 168 0.07 8.55 -9.50
N ARG A 169 0.27 8.74 -8.20
CA ARG A 169 1.09 7.89 -7.35
C ARG A 169 0.59 6.45 -7.32
N LEU A 170 -0.71 6.26 -7.17
CA LEU A 170 -1.32 4.94 -7.20
C LEU A 170 -1.44 4.35 -8.62
N GLY A 171 -1.47 5.17 -9.66
CA GLY A 171 -1.71 4.72 -11.04
C GLY A 171 -3.15 4.21 -11.23
N HIS A 172 -4.14 4.92 -10.66
CA HIS A 172 -5.55 4.65 -10.92
C HIS A 172 -5.89 5.04 -12.35
N SER A 173 -6.43 4.10 -13.13
CA SER A 173 -6.87 4.35 -14.50
C SER A 173 -8.12 5.23 -14.57
N SER A 174 -8.91 5.30 -13.50
CA SER A 174 -10.07 6.17 -13.35
C SER A 174 -9.88 7.12 -12.17
N TYR A 175 -10.09 8.40 -12.44
CA TYR A 175 -10.12 9.44 -11.41
C TYR A 175 -11.27 9.24 -10.42
N GLN A 176 -12.37 8.64 -10.87
CA GLN A 176 -13.55 8.38 -10.06
C GLN A 176 -13.22 7.55 -8.80
N VAL A 177 -12.39 6.53 -8.93
CA VAL A 177 -11.99 5.67 -7.79
C VAL A 177 -11.32 6.50 -6.69
N THR A 178 -10.45 7.44 -7.07
CA THR A 178 -9.80 8.32 -6.09
C THR A 178 -10.77 9.33 -5.51
N MET A 179 -11.71 9.84 -6.32
CA MET A 179 -12.71 10.79 -5.86
C MET A 179 -13.75 10.18 -4.93
N ASP A 180 -14.10 8.91 -5.11
CA ASP A 180 -14.98 8.19 -4.20
C ASP A 180 -14.36 8.10 -2.80
N ILE A 181 -13.06 7.75 -2.71
CA ILE A 181 -12.30 7.74 -1.44
C ILE A 181 -12.24 9.16 -0.86
N TYR A 182 -11.92 10.16 -1.68
CA TYR A 182 -11.80 11.55 -1.25
C TYR A 182 -13.11 12.09 -0.67
N SER A 183 -14.24 11.78 -1.29
CA SER A 183 -15.55 12.20 -0.81
C SER A 183 -15.89 11.66 0.59
N HIS A 184 -15.45 10.41 0.89
CA HIS A 184 -15.61 9.85 2.23
C HIS A 184 -14.68 10.53 3.25
N VAL A 185 -13.42 10.76 2.88
CA VAL A 185 -12.45 11.46 3.74
C VAL A 185 -12.93 12.87 4.05
N LEU A 186 -13.43 13.62 3.05
CA LEU A 186 -13.97 14.98 3.26
C LEU A 186 -15.14 15.02 4.25
N LYS A 187 -16.10 14.09 4.15
CA LYS A 187 -17.23 14.03 5.09
C LYS A 187 -16.77 13.81 6.52
N LYS A 188 -15.74 12.96 6.72
CA LYS A 188 -15.16 12.72 8.05
C LYS A 188 -14.46 13.98 8.57
N VAL A 189 -13.64 14.62 7.73
CA VAL A 189 -12.91 15.86 8.09
C VAL A 189 -13.88 17.00 8.38
N GLU A 190 -14.96 17.13 7.61
CA GLU A 190 -16.02 18.14 7.86
C GLU A 190 -16.70 17.92 9.21
N LYS A 191 -17.05 16.68 9.54
CA LYS A 191 -17.63 16.35 10.85
C LYS A 191 -16.66 16.67 11.99
N GLU A 192 -15.40 16.25 11.88
CA GLU A 192 -14.37 16.55 12.87
C GLU A 192 -14.12 18.05 13.03
N ALA A 193 -14.19 18.81 11.93
CA ALA A 193 -14.09 20.28 11.96
C ALA A 193 -15.27 20.91 12.72
N ALA A 194 -16.50 20.44 12.47
CA ALA A 194 -17.69 20.92 13.17
C ALA A 194 -17.58 20.62 14.67
N GLU A 195 -17.19 19.39 15.07
CA GLU A 195 -17.00 18.99 16.46
C GLU A 195 -15.92 19.83 17.15
N LYS A 196 -14.79 20.09 16.48
CA LYS A 196 -13.72 20.95 17.01
C LYS A 196 -14.15 22.40 17.18
N LEU A 197 -14.94 22.93 16.26
CA LEU A 197 -15.49 24.29 16.35
C LEU A 197 -16.48 24.39 17.53
N ASP A 198 -17.33 23.38 17.70
CA ASP A 198 -18.28 23.33 18.80
C ASP A 198 -17.56 23.32 20.14
N ALA A 199 -16.60 22.43 20.32
CA ALA A 199 -15.77 22.33 21.53
C ALA A 199 -15.00 23.65 21.81
N ALA A 200 -14.40 24.26 20.77
CA ALA A 200 -13.61 25.48 20.94
C ALA A 200 -14.45 26.71 21.30
N LEU A 201 -15.70 26.77 20.81
CA LEU A 201 -16.54 27.96 20.97
C LEU A 201 -17.53 27.86 22.14
N PHE A 202 -17.96 26.64 22.48
CA PHE A 202 -19.09 26.44 23.39
C PHE A 202 -18.78 25.54 24.61
N GLU A 203 -17.74 24.69 24.55
CA GLU A 203 -17.29 23.97 25.75
C GLU A 203 -16.36 24.88 26.57
N LYS A 204 -16.88 25.38 27.71
CA LYS A 204 -16.06 26.10 28.70
C LYS A 204 -15.11 25.11 29.38
N PRO A 205 -13.81 25.45 29.56
CA PRO A 205 -12.95 24.65 30.39
C PRO A 205 -13.59 24.55 31.79
N SER A 206 -13.78 23.32 32.25
CA SER A 206 -14.22 23.07 33.63
C SER A 206 -13.19 23.68 34.58
N ALA A 207 -13.64 24.63 35.40
CA ALA A 207 -12.83 25.30 36.40
C ALA A 207 -12.41 24.35 37.53
#